data_786e17ef6fb48f62f69244429c716b5c
#
_entry.id   786e17ef6fb48f62f69244429c716b5c
#
_cell.length_a   1.000
_cell.length_b   1.000
_cell.length_c   1.000
_cell.angle_alpha   90.00
_cell.angle_beta   90.00
_cell.angle_gamma   90.00
#
_symmetry.space_group_name_H-M   'P 1'
#
loop_
_entity.id
_entity.type
_entity.pdbx_description
1 polymer ?
#
loop_
_entity_poly.entity_id
_entity_poly.type
_entity_poly.pdbx_seq_one_letter_code
_entity_poly.pdbx_strand_id
1 'polypeptide(L)'
;MTSRRMLRACTHPTIAVMLVLMGLIPTVGSAAAVPPRSPVAGPVPVSYLDLNRYLGTWNQLAAVPQYFNLVCARDTQATYARDPQGNIAVHNSCITWANTVNEIDGTAVVNDRQTGAQLHVSFPSVPTQEGVEGPTNYIVTALGPDYSWAIVTDPTRVTGFVLARAARLDADGWQQVRAEIAAAGQNACLYLTSPTTGGETRILPLCLL
;
A
#
# COMPACT_ATOMS: atom_id res chain seq x y z
N MET A 1 62.75 -59.49 83.35
CA MET A 1 62.89 -59.90 81.96
C MET A 1 61.81 -59.22 81.18
N THR A 2 62.04 -58.07 80.66
CA THR A 2 61.03 -57.18 80.08
C THR A 2 61.46 -56.76 78.67
N SER A 3 60.78 -57.23 77.69
CA SER A 3 60.98 -56.87 76.29
C SER A 3 60.15 -55.67 75.94
N ARG A 4 60.78 -54.56 75.57
CA ARG A 4 60.14 -53.36 75.06
C ARG A 4 59.98 -53.52 73.57
N ARG A 5 58.71 -53.48 73.04
CA ARG A 5 58.46 -53.36 71.68
C ARG A 5 58.25 -51.87 71.32
N MET A 6 59.06 -51.36 70.41
CA MET A 6 58.94 -50.04 69.83
C MET A 6 57.79 -50.00 68.86
N LEU A 7 56.84 -49.10 69.08
CA LEU A 7 55.81 -48.74 68.04
C LEU A 7 56.40 -47.72 67.07
N ARG A 8 56.46 -48.09 65.86
CA ARG A 8 56.77 -47.15 64.76
C ARG A 8 55.48 -46.40 64.36
N ALA A 9 55.48 -45.07 64.45
CA ALA A 9 54.42 -44.20 63.97
C ALA A 9 54.48 -44.08 62.43
N CYS A 10 53.41 -44.49 61.73
CA CYS A 10 53.24 -44.25 60.34
C CYS A 10 52.60 -42.84 60.14
N THR A 11 53.36 -41.92 59.60
CA THR A 11 52.92 -40.61 59.21
C THR A 11 52.26 -40.75 57.83
N HIS A 12 50.96 -40.49 57.76
CA HIS A 12 50.21 -40.40 56.46
C HIS A 12 50.29 -38.97 55.92
N PRO A 13 50.61 -38.76 54.62
CA PRO A 13 50.54 -37.46 54.07
C PRO A 13 49.07 -37.16 53.73
N THR A 14 48.52 -36.08 54.28
CA THR A 14 47.25 -35.52 53.97
C THR A 14 47.33 -34.87 52.60
N ILE A 15 46.67 -35.46 51.56
CA ILE A 15 46.50 -34.82 50.24
C ILE A 15 45.35 -33.86 50.40
N ALA A 16 45.66 -32.59 50.39
CA ALA A 16 44.62 -31.52 50.24
C ALA A 16 44.09 -31.48 48.81
N VAL A 17 42.89 -31.99 48.61
CA VAL A 17 42.16 -31.82 47.33
C VAL A 17 41.57 -30.40 47.27
N MET A 18 42.20 -29.54 46.47
CA MET A 18 41.73 -28.21 46.21
C MET A 18 40.61 -28.32 45.14
N LEU A 19 39.34 -28.25 45.57
CA LEU A 19 38.17 -28.12 44.64
C LEU A 19 38.19 -26.73 44.06
N VAL A 20 38.62 -26.62 42.79
CA VAL A 20 38.43 -25.42 41.96
C VAL A 20 36.97 -25.40 41.50
N LEU A 21 36.16 -24.62 42.20
CA LEU A 21 34.81 -24.27 41.70
C LEU A 21 34.98 -23.32 40.51
N MET A 22 34.94 -23.86 39.30
CA MET A 22 34.76 -23.08 38.09
C MET A 22 33.32 -22.54 38.07
N GLY A 23 33.13 -21.29 38.51
CA GLY A 23 31.88 -20.57 38.41
C GLY A 23 31.54 -20.31 36.91
N LEU A 24 30.54 -21.01 36.37
CA LEU A 24 29.92 -20.64 35.11
C LEU A 24 29.20 -19.30 35.32
N ILE A 25 29.83 -18.22 34.86
CA ILE A 25 29.15 -16.91 34.75
C ILE A 25 28.21 -16.98 33.51
N PRO A 26 26.88 -16.90 33.65
CA PRO A 26 26.02 -16.82 32.50
C PRO A 26 26.29 -15.47 31.81
N THR A 27 26.84 -15.50 30.60
CA THR A 27 26.91 -14.34 29.75
C THR A 27 25.48 -13.98 29.35
N VAL A 28 24.90 -12.97 29.99
CA VAL A 28 23.65 -12.37 29.57
C VAL A 28 23.93 -11.68 28.23
N GLY A 29 23.57 -12.35 27.12
CA GLY A 29 23.63 -11.76 25.80
C GLY A 29 22.75 -10.52 25.79
N SER A 30 23.34 -9.33 25.62
CA SER A 30 22.58 -8.10 25.34
C SER A 30 21.79 -8.31 24.05
N ALA A 31 20.50 -8.51 24.18
CA ALA A 31 19.61 -8.47 23.03
C ALA A 31 19.73 -7.04 22.41
N ALA A 32 20.33 -6.96 21.23
CA ALA A 32 20.36 -5.70 20.48
C ALA A 32 18.92 -5.25 20.27
N ALA A 33 18.55 -4.10 20.85
CA ALA A 33 17.25 -3.50 20.61
C ALA A 33 17.10 -3.22 19.10
N VAL A 34 16.11 -3.86 18.47
CA VAL A 34 15.75 -3.54 17.08
C VAL A 34 15.36 -2.07 17.06
N PRO A 35 16.03 -1.22 16.26
CA PRO A 35 15.67 0.19 16.21
C PRO A 35 14.20 0.32 15.79
N PRO A 36 13.45 1.26 16.38
CA PRO A 36 12.08 1.51 15.98
C PRO A 36 12.06 1.81 14.47
N ARG A 37 11.22 1.07 13.72
CA ARG A 37 11.01 1.36 12.30
C ARG A 37 10.48 2.79 12.21
N SER A 38 11.17 3.65 11.48
CA SER A 38 10.64 4.95 11.11
C SER A 38 9.27 4.74 10.44
N PRO A 39 8.24 5.55 10.77
CA PRO A 39 6.97 5.46 10.09
C PRO A 39 7.22 5.58 8.58
N VAL A 40 6.70 4.64 7.81
CA VAL A 40 6.77 4.71 6.35
C VAL A 40 6.01 5.96 5.94
N ALA A 41 6.70 6.92 5.33
CA ALA A 41 6.06 8.14 4.85
C ALA A 41 4.91 7.78 3.91
N GLY A 42 3.79 8.51 4.00
CA GLY A 42 2.64 8.34 3.13
C GLY A 42 2.99 8.50 1.64
N PRO A 43 2.06 8.18 0.72
CA PRO A 43 2.24 8.47 -0.70
C PRO A 43 2.47 9.97 -0.90
N VAL A 44 3.41 10.31 -1.78
CA VAL A 44 3.69 11.70 -2.13
C VAL A 44 2.72 12.12 -3.24
N PRO A 45 1.88 13.15 -3.06
CA PRO A 45 1.03 13.65 -4.12
C PRO A 45 1.87 14.34 -5.22
N VAL A 46 1.30 14.47 -6.43
CA VAL A 46 1.88 15.37 -7.44
C VAL A 46 1.98 16.79 -6.87
N SER A 47 3.00 17.52 -7.29
CA SER A 47 3.26 18.88 -6.78
C SER A 47 2.13 19.88 -7.06
N TYR A 48 1.37 19.64 -8.12
CA TYR A 48 0.20 20.42 -8.49
C TYR A 48 -0.74 19.61 -9.38
N LEU A 49 -2.04 19.64 -9.06
CA LEU A 49 -3.12 19.07 -9.86
C LEU A 49 -4.03 20.20 -10.36
N ASP A 50 -4.01 20.47 -11.65
CA ASP A 50 -5.03 21.31 -12.28
C ASP A 50 -6.35 20.55 -12.33
N LEU A 51 -7.24 20.85 -11.41
CA LEU A 51 -8.54 20.21 -11.31
C LEU A 51 -9.40 20.38 -12.57
N ASN A 52 -9.29 21.50 -13.29
CA ASN A 52 -10.06 21.69 -14.50
C ASN A 52 -9.61 20.74 -15.62
N ARG A 53 -8.31 20.47 -15.71
CA ARG A 53 -7.77 19.44 -16.62
C ARG A 53 -8.07 18.02 -16.15
N TYR A 54 -8.26 17.82 -14.84
CA TYR A 54 -8.57 16.52 -14.25
C TYR A 54 -10.06 16.13 -14.41
N LEU A 55 -10.97 17.10 -14.58
CA LEU A 55 -12.38 16.84 -14.85
C LEU A 55 -12.60 16.01 -16.14
N GLY A 56 -13.81 15.50 -16.31
CA GLY A 56 -14.24 14.67 -17.44
C GLY A 56 -14.07 13.18 -17.16
N THR A 57 -14.12 12.36 -18.19
CA THR A 57 -14.17 10.90 -18.09
C THR A 57 -12.77 10.29 -18.12
N TRP A 58 -12.58 9.29 -17.26
CA TRP A 58 -11.40 8.44 -17.15
C TRP A 58 -11.79 6.97 -17.23
N ASN A 59 -11.09 6.19 -18.04
CA ASN A 59 -11.16 4.74 -18.02
C ASN A 59 -10.25 4.20 -16.93
N GLN A 60 -10.72 3.29 -16.10
CA GLN A 60 -9.87 2.53 -15.19
C GLN A 60 -9.20 1.42 -15.99
N LEU A 61 -7.88 1.51 -16.20
CA LEU A 61 -7.14 0.49 -16.93
C LEU A 61 -6.54 -0.59 -16.04
N ALA A 62 -6.31 -0.28 -14.76
CA ALA A 62 -5.90 -1.24 -13.75
C ALA A 62 -6.29 -0.75 -12.35
N ALA A 63 -6.44 -1.69 -11.42
CA ALA A 63 -6.69 -1.37 -10.01
C ALA A 63 -6.10 -2.44 -9.07
N VAL A 64 -5.79 -2.06 -7.85
CA VAL A 64 -5.68 -3.00 -6.74
C VAL A 64 -7.09 -3.47 -6.41
N PRO A 65 -7.40 -4.77 -6.53
CA PRO A 65 -8.78 -5.26 -6.42
C PRO A 65 -9.41 -4.92 -5.07
N GLN A 66 -10.62 -4.38 -5.13
CA GLN A 66 -11.49 -4.13 -3.98
C GLN A 66 -12.82 -4.84 -4.21
N TYR A 67 -13.61 -5.03 -3.14
CA TYR A 67 -14.88 -5.73 -3.23
C TYR A 67 -15.83 -5.14 -4.29
N PHE A 68 -15.82 -3.81 -4.48
CA PHE A 68 -16.67 -3.14 -5.47
C PHE A 68 -16.21 -3.37 -6.93
N ASN A 69 -14.95 -3.77 -7.15
CA ASN A 69 -14.49 -4.15 -8.49
C ASN A 69 -15.05 -5.51 -8.94
N LEU A 70 -15.48 -6.36 -8.00
CA LEU A 70 -15.92 -7.72 -8.32
C LEU A 70 -17.21 -7.78 -9.15
N VAL A 71 -18.02 -6.74 -9.09
CA VAL A 71 -19.25 -6.68 -9.88
C VAL A 71 -18.97 -6.27 -11.33
N CYS A 72 -17.84 -5.61 -11.61
CA CYS A 72 -17.47 -5.04 -12.88
C CYS A 72 -16.77 -6.07 -13.78
N ALA A 73 -17.34 -6.36 -14.93
CA ALA A 73 -16.72 -7.23 -15.92
C ALA A 73 -15.81 -6.44 -16.88
N ARG A 74 -16.19 -5.21 -17.22
CA ARG A 74 -15.45 -4.33 -18.15
C ARG A 74 -15.90 -2.88 -18.10
N ASP A 75 -15.16 -2.04 -18.79
CA ASP A 75 -15.47 -0.63 -19.05
C ASP A 75 -15.75 0.17 -17.77
N THR A 76 -14.92 -0.06 -16.74
CA THR A 76 -14.97 0.72 -15.51
C THR A 76 -14.49 2.14 -15.80
N GLN A 77 -15.33 3.12 -15.47
CA GLN A 77 -15.08 4.54 -15.72
C GLN A 77 -15.35 5.37 -14.47
N ALA A 78 -14.65 6.49 -14.36
CA ALA A 78 -14.94 7.58 -13.43
C ALA A 78 -15.13 8.87 -14.22
N THR A 79 -16.22 9.58 -13.99
CA THR A 79 -16.49 10.89 -14.56
C THR A 79 -16.54 11.93 -13.46
N TYR A 80 -15.72 12.98 -13.61
CA TYR A 80 -15.61 14.07 -12.66
C TYR A 80 -16.17 15.36 -13.27
N ALA A 81 -17.00 16.06 -12.53
CA ALA A 81 -17.59 17.34 -12.92
C ALA A 81 -17.61 18.32 -11.74
N ARG A 82 -17.72 19.62 -11.99
CA ARG A 82 -17.99 20.60 -10.93
C ARG A 82 -19.45 20.50 -10.50
N ASP A 83 -19.66 20.41 -9.18
CA ASP A 83 -21.00 20.56 -8.63
C ASP A 83 -21.34 22.04 -8.36
N PRO A 84 -22.61 22.39 -8.09
CA PRO A 84 -23.00 23.77 -7.79
C PRO A 84 -22.38 24.34 -6.51
N GLN A 85 -21.87 23.49 -5.61
CA GLN A 85 -21.21 23.86 -4.36
C GLN A 85 -19.72 24.13 -4.56
N GLY A 86 -19.19 23.86 -5.77
CA GLY A 86 -17.77 24.01 -6.10
C GLY A 86 -16.91 22.79 -5.78
N ASN A 87 -17.50 21.71 -5.26
CA ASN A 87 -16.85 20.41 -5.10
C ASN A 87 -16.77 19.66 -6.45
N ILE A 88 -16.34 18.42 -6.42
CA ILE A 88 -16.27 17.56 -7.60
C ILE A 88 -17.34 16.49 -7.48
N ALA A 89 -18.36 16.53 -8.34
CA ALA A 89 -19.27 15.41 -8.53
C ALA A 89 -18.50 14.24 -9.13
N VAL A 90 -18.70 13.06 -8.58
CA VAL A 90 -18.08 11.80 -9.00
C VAL A 90 -19.17 10.86 -9.47
N HIS A 91 -19.07 10.41 -10.72
CA HIS A 91 -19.92 9.36 -11.26
C HIS A 91 -19.05 8.19 -11.70
N ASN A 92 -19.16 7.05 -11.02
CA ASN A 92 -18.47 5.84 -11.40
C ASN A 92 -19.44 4.85 -12.03
N SER A 93 -19.03 4.19 -13.10
CA SER A 93 -19.84 3.19 -13.79
C SER A 93 -19.00 2.03 -14.32
N CYS A 94 -19.63 0.89 -14.54
CA CYS A 94 -19.04 -0.24 -15.26
C CYS A 94 -20.12 -1.13 -15.86
N ILE A 95 -19.73 -2.02 -16.77
CA ILE A 95 -20.57 -3.11 -17.26
C ILE A 95 -20.33 -4.34 -16.38
N THR A 96 -21.41 -4.89 -15.83
CA THR A 96 -21.37 -6.07 -14.95
C THR A 96 -21.19 -7.37 -15.75
N TRP A 97 -20.97 -8.47 -15.04
CA TRP A 97 -20.94 -9.82 -15.62
C TRP A 97 -22.30 -10.26 -16.23
N ALA A 98 -23.40 -9.64 -15.78
CA ALA A 98 -24.72 -9.83 -16.39
C ALA A 98 -24.96 -8.91 -17.59
N ASN A 99 -23.94 -8.18 -18.05
CA ASN A 99 -24.00 -7.22 -19.16
C ASN A 99 -25.01 -6.07 -18.92
N THR A 100 -25.18 -5.69 -17.66
CA THR A 100 -25.96 -4.51 -17.25
C THR A 100 -25.02 -3.40 -16.77
N VAL A 101 -25.49 -2.16 -16.75
CA VAL A 101 -24.77 -1.04 -16.16
C VAL A 101 -24.87 -1.13 -14.64
N ASN A 102 -23.73 -0.98 -13.95
CA ASN A 102 -23.66 -0.67 -12.52
C ASN A 102 -23.05 0.71 -12.37
N GLU A 103 -23.67 1.56 -11.56
CA GLU A 103 -23.24 2.96 -11.40
C GLU A 103 -23.40 3.41 -9.94
N ILE A 104 -22.62 4.42 -9.55
CA ILE A 104 -22.67 5.04 -8.24
C ILE A 104 -22.26 6.50 -8.33
N ASP A 105 -22.99 7.37 -7.65
CA ASP A 105 -22.71 8.79 -7.53
C ASP A 105 -22.12 9.15 -6.18
N GLY A 106 -21.15 10.05 -6.20
CA GLY A 106 -20.43 10.52 -5.02
C GLY A 106 -19.98 11.97 -5.17
N THR A 107 -19.24 12.41 -4.16
CA THR A 107 -18.66 13.76 -4.11
C THR A 107 -17.21 13.65 -3.67
N ALA A 108 -16.34 14.47 -4.28
CA ALA A 108 -14.95 14.64 -3.85
C ALA A 108 -14.71 16.09 -3.41
N VAL A 109 -14.11 16.23 -2.22
CA VAL A 109 -13.71 17.52 -1.64
C VAL A 109 -12.18 17.58 -1.60
N VAL A 110 -11.61 18.72 -1.99
CA VAL A 110 -10.15 18.92 -1.96
C VAL A 110 -9.72 19.24 -0.52
N ASN A 111 -8.92 18.35 0.06
CA ASN A 111 -8.37 18.51 1.40
C ASN A 111 -7.07 19.32 1.40
N ASP A 112 -6.23 19.14 0.40
CA ASP A 112 -4.99 19.91 0.23
C ASP A 112 -5.14 20.93 -0.90
N ARG A 113 -5.40 22.17 -0.53
CA ARG A 113 -5.55 23.28 -1.49
C ARG A 113 -4.23 23.74 -2.09
N GLN A 114 -3.10 23.33 -1.53
CA GLN A 114 -1.78 23.73 -2.04
C GLN A 114 -1.44 22.97 -3.32
N THR A 115 -1.61 21.64 -3.31
CA THR A 115 -1.35 20.82 -4.50
C THR A 115 -2.61 20.52 -5.31
N GLY A 116 -3.79 20.54 -4.69
CA GLY A 116 -5.06 20.08 -5.27
C GLY A 116 -5.16 18.56 -5.40
N ALA A 117 -4.12 17.80 -5.02
CA ALA A 117 -3.95 16.39 -5.35
C ALA A 117 -4.37 15.42 -4.22
N GLN A 118 -4.86 15.93 -3.11
CA GLN A 118 -5.36 15.14 -1.99
C GLN A 118 -6.82 15.49 -1.73
N LEU A 119 -7.69 14.48 -1.87
CA LEU A 119 -9.12 14.66 -1.77
C LEU A 119 -9.73 13.66 -0.80
N HIS A 120 -10.91 14.01 -0.29
CA HIS A 120 -11.84 13.07 0.33
C HIS A 120 -12.94 12.75 -0.67
N VAL A 121 -13.13 11.48 -1.00
CA VAL A 121 -14.20 10.99 -1.87
C VAL A 121 -15.21 10.23 -1.01
N SER A 122 -16.48 10.55 -1.15
CA SER A 122 -17.57 9.92 -0.43
C SER A 122 -18.68 9.47 -1.38
N PHE A 123 -19.38 8.41 -0.98
CA PHE A 123 -20.51 7.84 -1.72
C PHE A 123 -21.67 7.66 -0.74
N PRO A 124 -22.67 8.55 -0.73
CA PRO A 124 -23.76 8.54 0.26
C PRO A 124 -24.55 7.22 0.33
N SER A 125 -24.55 6.43 -0.75
CA SER A 125 -25.19 5.12 -0.79
C SER A 125 -24.35 3.99 -0.17
N VAL A 126 -23.10 4.27 0.23
CA VAL A 126 -22.21 3.29 0.87
C VAL A 126 -22.16 3.57 2.37
N PRO A 127 -22.53 2.61 3.22
CA PRO A 127 -22.40 2.76 4.66
C PRO A 127 -21.01 3.21 5.07
N THR A 128 -20.90 4.13 6.01
CA THR A 128 -19.65 4.75 6.51
C THR A 128 -18.95 5.71 5.54
N GLN A 129 -19.54 6.01 4.37
CA GLN A 129 -19.03 6.96 3.39
C GLN A 129 -20.03 8.09 3.08
N GLU A 130 -21.01 8.32 3.95
CA GLU A 130 -22.07 9.32 3.76
C GLU A 130 -21.58 10.76 3.93
N GLY A 131 -20.47 10.94 4.67
CA GLY A 131 -19.90 12.26 4.96
C GLY A 131 -19.20 12.86 3.73
N VAL A 132 -19.64 14.07 3.34
CA VAL A 132 -18.98 14.83 2.25
C VAL A 132 -17.58 15.28 2.65
N GLU A 133 -17.38 15.58 3.94
CA GLU A 133 -16.07 15.92 4.50
C GLU A 133 -15.48 14.73 5.27
N GLY A 134 -14.17 14.59 5.22
CA GLY A 134 -13.49 13.52 5.91
C GLY A 134 -11.97 13.51 5.67
N PRO A 135 -11.24 12.53 6.23
CA PRO A 135 -9.82 12.41 5.98
C PRO A 135 -9.56 12.07 4.50
N THR A 136 -8.39 12.48 4.01
CA THR A 136 -7.94 12.14 2.66
C THR A 136 -8.00 10.62 2.44
N ASN A 137 -8.66 10.20 1.35
CA ASN A 137 -8.74 8.82 0.90
C ASN A 137 -8.44 8.66 -0.60
N TYR A 138 -8.06 9.76 -1.26
CA TYR A 138 -7.77 9.82 -2.68
C TYR A 138 -6.57 10.75 -2.91
N ILE A 139 -5.45 10.21 -3.34
CA ILE A 139 -4.20 10.93 -3.57
C ILE A 139 -3.74 10.67 -5.00
N VAL A 140 -3.63 11.71 -5.81
CA VAL A 140 -3.04 11.61 -7.15
C VAL A 140 -1.52 11.66 -6.99
N THR A 141 -0.85 10.55 -7.26
CA THR A 141 0.60 10.39 -7.06
C THR A 141 1.41 10.57 -8.34
N ALA A 142 0.79 10.38 -9.51
CA ALA A 142 1.45 10.61 -10.78
C ALA A 142 0.45 11.00 -11.87
N LEU A 143 0.93 11.74 -12.87
CA LEU A 143 0.19 12.15 -14.04
C LEU A 143 1.04 11.92 -15.29
N GLY A 144 0.43 11.36 -16.33
CA GLY A 144 1.02 11.27 -17.65
C GLY A 144 1.08 12.61 -18.37
N PRO A 145 1.87 12.67 -19.45
CA PRO A 145 1.90 13.86 -20.31
C PRO A 145 0.48 14.30 -20.68
N ASP A 146 0.23 15.60 -20.59
CA ASP A 146 -1.06 16.21 -20.93
C ASP A 146 -2.28 15.61 -20.24
N TYR A 147 -2.11 15.04 -19.04
CA TYR A 147 -3.18 14.35 -18.29
C TYR A 147 -3.74 13.14 -19.05
N SER A 148 -2.90 12.45 -19.81
CA SER A 148 -3.30 11.26 -20.56
C SER A 148 -3.63 10.07 -19.68
N TRP A 149 -2.93 9.95 -18.53
CA TRP A 149 -3.20 8.97 -17.47
C TRP A 149 -2.90 9.56 -16.10
N ALA A 150 -3.40 8.92 -15.06
CA ALA A 150 -3.19 9.27 -13.66
C ALA A 150 -3.04 8.01 -12.82
N ILE A 151 -2.25 8.08 -11.75
CA ILE A 151 -2.16 7.06 -10.70
C ILE A 151 -2.70 7.66 -9.43
N VAL A 152 -3.60 6.91 -8.80
CA VAL A 152 -4.29 7.29 -7.57
C VAL A 152 -4.11 6.21 -6.53
N THR A 153 -3.93 6.59 -5.28
CA THR A 153 -3.91 5.67 -4.14
C THR A 153 -4.55 6.30 -2.91
N ASP A 154 -4.72 5.54 -1.84
CA ASP A 154 -5.09 6.02 -0.51
C ASP A 154 -3.82 6.24 0.37
N PRO A 155 -3.93 6.89 1.54
CA PRO A 155 -2.80 7.13 2.44
C PRO A 155 -2.10 5.87 2.92
N THR A 156 -2.79 4.72 2.92
CA THR A 156 -2.27 3.43 3.39
C THR A 156 -1.72 2.55 2.28
N ARG A 157 -1.89 2.96 1.02
CA ARG A 157 -1.51 2.23 -0.20
C ARG A 157 -2.23 0.88 -0.37
N VAL A 158 -3.38 0.71 0.28
CA VAL A 158 -4.20 -0.51 0.17
C VAL A 158 -5.05 -0.49 -1.10
N THR A 159 -5.43 0.71 -1.57
CA THR A 159 -6.09 0.89 -2.85
C THR A 159 -5.13 1.50 -3.87
N GLY A 160 -5.46 1.33 -5.14
CA GLY A 160 -4.71 1.95 -6.23
C GLY A 160 -5.47 1.83 -7.55
N PHE A 161 -5.43 2.90 -8.34
CA PHE A 161 -6.11 2.97 -9.63
C PHE A 161 -5.16 3.55 -10.66
N VAL A 162 -5.13 2.95 -11.85
CA VAL A 162 -4.56 3.53 -13.05
C VAL A 162 -5.72 3.99 -13.93
N LEU A 163 -5.84 5.28 -14.05
CA LEU A 163 -6.87 5.96 -14.84
C LEU A 163 -6.24 6.47 -16.14
N ALA A 164 -6.95 6.40 -17.25
CA ALA A 164 -6.49 6.95 -18.53
C ALA A 164 -7.63 7.57 -19.33
N ARG A 165 -7.29 8.56 -20.15
CA ARG A 165 -8.27 9.17 -21.09
C ARG A 165 -8.61 8.19 -22.21
N ALA A 166 -7.62 7.49 -22.73
CA ALA A 166 -7.80 6.45 -23.75
C ALA A 166 -8.17 5.10 -23.10
N ALA A 167 -8.81 4.24 -23.88
CA ALA A 167 -9.13 2.87 -23.47
C ALA A 167 -7.91 1.96 -23.33
N ARG A 168 -6.74 2.41 -23.73
CA ARG A 168 -5.46 1.67 -23.64
C ARG A 168 -4.28 2.62 -23.54
N LEU A 169 -3.18 2.11 -23.00
CA LEU A 169 -1.85 2.70 -23.12
C LEU A 169 -0.99 1.84 -24.06
N ASP A 170 -0.01 2.45 -24.67
CA ASP A 170 1.07 1.74 -25.38
C ASP A 170 2.09 1.15 -24.40
N ALA A 171 3.10 0.46 -24.93
CA ALA A 171 4.14 -0.18 -24.10
C ALA A 171 4.92 0.83 -23.23
N ASP A 172 5.22 2.00 -23.77
CA ASP A 172 5.97 3.04 -23.07
C ASP A 172 5.11 3.65 -21.94
N GLY A 173 3.82 3.89 -22.19
CA GLY A 173 2.87 4.34 -21.17
C GLY A 173 2.75 3.34 -20.02
N TRP A 174 2.63 2.06 -20.30
CA TRP A 174 2.62 1.02 -19.27
C TRP A 174 3.94 0.93 -18.50
N GLN A 175 5.08 1.11 -19.17
CA GLN A 175 6.38 1.14 -18.50
C GLN A 175 6.45 2.32 -17.52
N GLN A 176 6.03 3.51 -17.94
CA GLN A 176 5.97 4.70 -17.07
C GLN A 176 5.05 4.48 -15.88
N VAL A 177 3.83 3.97 -16.11
CA VAL A 177 2.87 3.67 -15.04
C VAL A 177 3.47 2.71 -14.00
N ARG A 178 4.14 1.64 -14.41
CA ARG A 178 4.77 0.69 -13.47
C ARG A 178 5.90 1.36 -12.66
N ALA A 179 6.69 2.22 -13.30
CA ALA A 179 7.75 2.95 -12.62
C ALA A 179 7.19 3.91 -11.56
N GLU A 180 6.12 4.63 -11.88
CA GLU A 180 5.46 5.56 -10.95
C GLU A 180 4.74 4.84 -9.80
N ILE A 181 4.11 3.68 -10.05
CA ILE A 181 3.56 2.83 -8.99
C ILE A 181 4.67 2.42 -8.00
N ALA A 182 5.82 2.01 -8.51
CA ALA A 182 6.97 1.64 -7.67
C ALA A 182 7.52 2.87 -6.91
N ALA A 183 7.62 4.03 -7.55
CA ALA A 183 8.04 5.28 -6.93
C ALA A 183 7.08 5.72 -5.80
N ALA A 184 5.79 5.46 -5.94
CA ALA A 184 4.79 5.68 -4.89
C ALA A 184 4.87 4.65 -3.73
N GLY A 185 5.79 3.69 -3.80
CA GLY A 185 5.99 2.66 -2.78
C GLY A 185 4.96 1.52 -2.85
N GLN A 186 4.35 1.31 -4.01
CA GLN A 186 3.40 0.22 -4.27
C GLN A 186 4.02 -0.84 -5.19
N ASN A 187 3.39 -2.02 -5.22
CA ASN A 187 3.81 -3.14 -6.06
C ASN A 187 2.87 -3.28 -7.25
N ALA A 188 3.37 -3.09 -8.46
CA ALA A 188 2.58 -3.21 -9.69
C ALA A 188 1.95 -4.61 -9.88
N CYS A 189 2.51 -5.66 -9.27
CA CYS A 189 1.90 -6.99 -9.34
C CYS A 189 0.59 -7.12 -8.52
N LEU A 190 0.29 -6.16 -7.63
CA LEU A 190 -0.98 -6.10 -6.91
C LEU A 190 -2.11 -5.44 -7.71
N TYR A 191 -1.76 -4.72 -8.76
CA TYR A 191 -2.73 -4.13 -9.67
C TYR A 191 -3.13 -5.17 -10.72
N LEU A 192 -4.41 -5.37 -10.89
CA LEU A 192 -4.96 -6.16 -11.99
C LEU A 192 -5.49 -5.24 -13.08
N THR A 193 -5.25 -5.59 -14.33
CA THR A 193 -5.84 -4.89 -15.47
C THR A 193 -7.37 -4.94 -15.41
N SER A 194 -8.01 -3.85 -15.77
CA SER A 194 -9.47 -3.74 -15.90
C SER A 194 -9.83 -3.91 -17.37
N PRO A 195 -10.59 -4.95 -17.75
CA PRO A 195 -11.00 -5.13 -19.15
C PRO A 195 -11.70 -3.88 -19.70
N THR A 196 -11.27 -3.43 -20.87
CA THR A 196 -11.77 -2.20 -21.48
C THR A 196 -12.04 -2.43 -22.98
N THR A 197 -13.20 -2.04 -23.45
CA THR A 197 -13.54 -2.13 -24.87
C THR A 197 -12.57 -1.28 -25.71
N GLY A 198 -11.88 -1.90 -26.65
CA GLY A 198 -10.82 -1.26 -27.45
C GLY A 198 -9.44 -1.23 -26.76
N GLY A 199 -9.31 -1.83 -25.57
CA GLY A 199 -8.08 -1.94 -24.80
C GLY A 199 -7.71 -3.39 -24.43
N GLU A 200 -7.13 -3.57 -23.24
CA GLU A 200 -6.85 -4.92 -22.68
C GLU A 200 -8.17 -5.57 -22.26
N THR A 201 -8.36 -6.82 -22.66
CA THR A 201 -9.58 -7.58 -22.35
C THR A 201 -9.38 -8.65 -21.29
N ARG A 202 -8.13 -8.93 -20.91
CA ARG A 202 -7.77 -9.93 -19.92
C ARG A 202 -7.57 -9.26 -18.56
N ILE A 203 -7.77 -10.01 -17.50
CA ILE A 203 -7.43 -9.60 -16.12
C ILE A 203 -6.07 -10.21 -15.81
N LEU A 204 -5.04 -9.39 -15.77
CA LEU A 204 -3.65 -9.80 -15.56
C LEU A 204 -2.99 -8.90 -14.50
N PRO A 205 -2.04 -9.43 -13.71
CA PRO A 205 -1.15 -8.58 -12.91
C PRO A 205 -0.39 -7.60 -13.80
N LEU A 206 -0.37 -6.32 -13.42
CA LEU A 206 0.23 -5.26 -14.22
C LEU A 206 1.74 -5.44 -14.46
N CYS A 207 2.42 -6.17 -13.59
CA CYS A 207 3.83 -6.52 -13.78
C CYS A 207 4.10 -7.54 -14.90
N LEU A 208 3.05 -8.10 -15.51
CA LEU A 208 3.16 -9.05 -16.64
C LEU A 208 2.87 -8.39 -18.01
N LEU A 209 2.54 -7.09 -18.04
CA LEU A 209 2.35 -6.31 -19.26
C LEU A 209 3.67 -5.78 -19.82
#